data_3c1f2caee5f248182993b0166b812474
#
_entry.id   3c1f2caee5f248182993b0166b812474
#
_cell.length_a   1.000
_cell.length_b   1.000
_cell.length_c   1.000
_cell.angle_alpha   90.00
_cell.angle_beta   90.00
_cell.angle_gamma   90.00
#
_symmetry.space_group_name_H-M   'P 1'
#
loop_
_entity.id
_entity.type
_entity.pdbx_description
1 polymer ?
#
loop_
_entity_poly.entity_id
_entity_poly.type
_entity_poly.pdbx_seq_one_letter_code
_entity_poly.pdbx_strand_id
1 'polypeptide(L)'
;MFSVXGLHVDTKEAVKAVIEAVEEFGKPLLLDADGLKAYAEFKRELNVPLVLTPHAGEYAILAGESLPEKLNEKIGEVQKTAAELGSVILLKGPVDIVSDGKRFKLNFTGNAGMTVGGTGDVLSGIVGAFLAQKNDPFEAAVAGAFVNGAAGDMVLEEKGYHMVATDLIDKIPHVLNEPMRHLKVQKQNAKTS
;
A
#
# COMPACT_ATOMS: atom_id res chain seq x y z
N MET A 1 26.39 7.01 2.44
CA MET A 1 26.13 5.60 2.16
C MET A 1 25.46 4.98 3.40
N PHE A 2 24.14 4.84 3.38
CA PHE A 2 23.41 4.26 4.51
C PHE A 2 23.39 2.75 4.35
N SER A 3 24.00 2.04 5.30
CA SER A 3 23.99 0.58 5.33
C SER A 3 22.61 0.10 5.79
N VAL A 4 21.95 -0.66 4.95
CA VAL A 4 20.66 -1.27 5.25
C VAL A 4 20.88 -2.60 5.97
N UNK A 5 21.43 -2.35 6.99
CA UNK A 5 21.57 -3.55 7.72
C UNK A 5 20.59 -3.63 8.78
N GLY A 6 19.90 -3.28 9.03
CA GLY A 6 18.89 -3.25 10.05
C GLY A 6 18.54 -1.84 10.49
N LEU A 7 17.32 -1.71 10.99
CA LEU A 7 16.86 -0.44 11.53
C LEU A 7 17.71 0.01 12.71
N HIS A 8 17.96 1.31 12.78
CA HIS A 8 18.57 1.90 13.97
C HIS A 8 17.64 1.68 15.19
N VAL A 9 18.23 1.47 16.33
CA VAL A 9 17.49 1.30 17.61
C VAL A 9 16.54 2.48 17.80
N ASP A 10 17.01 3.70 17.52
CA ASP A 10 16.22 4.93 17.67
C ASP A 10 14.95 4.91 16.80
N THR A 11 15.04 4.36 15.58
CA THR A 11 13.88 4.24 14.67
C THR A 11 12.84 3.29 15.25
N LYS A 12 13.28 2.15 15.80
CA LYS A 12 12.37 1.15 16.40
C LYS A 12 11.63 1.73 17.60
N GLU A 13 12.36 2.41 18.48
CA GLU A 13 11.75 3.05 19.66
C GLU A 13 10.78 4.15 19.26
N ALA A 14 11.11 4.96 18.24
CA ALA A 14 10.21 5.98 17.71
C ALA A 14 8.92 5.34 17.15
N VAL A 15 9.03 4.25 16.40
CA VAL A 15 7.84 3.56 15.85
C VAL A 15 6.98 3.01 16.98
N LYS A 16 7.57 2.41 18.01
CA LYS A 16 6.82 1.93 19.18
C LYS A 16 6.07 3.08 19.87
N ALA A 17 6.76 4.20 20.11
CA ALA A 17 6.15 5.36 20.75
C ALA A 17 4.98 5.93 19.93
N VAL A 18 5.12 5.95 18.59
CA VAL A 18 4.02 6.36 17.69
C VAL A 18 2.84 5.38 17.82
N ILE A 19 3.11 4.07 17.82
CA ILE A 19 2.04 3.06 17.95
C ILE A 19 1.30 3.25 19.29
N GLU A 20 2.03 3.41 20.39
CA GLU A 20 1.42 3.65 21.71
C GLU A 20 0.56 4.91 21.70
N ALA A 21 1.05 6.00 21.11
CA ALA A 21 0.31 7.25 21.03
C ALA A 21 -0.96 7.11 20.17
N VAL A 22 -0.90 6.46 19.00
CA VAL A 22 -2.11 6.30 18.16
C VAL A 22 -3.15 5.41 18.83
N GLU A 23 -2.71 4.40 19.61
CA GLU A 23 -3.64 3.56 20.40
C GLU A 23 -4.29 4.39 21.53
N GLU A 24 -3.49 5.19 22.24
CA GLU A 24 -4.00 6.06 23.29
C GLU A 24 -5.06 7.04 22.76
N PHE A 25 -4.81 7.62 21.58
CA PHE A 25 -5.72 8.61 20.99
C PHE A 25 -6.77 8.01 20.05
N GLY A 26 -6.80 6.68 19.88
CA GLY A 26 -7.78 5.98 19.04
C GLY A 26 -7.69 6.40 17.57
N LYS A 27 -6.48 6.59 17.03
CA LYS A 27 -6.30 7.06 15.66
C LYS A 27 -5.89 5.90 14.74
N PRO A 28 -6.37 5.88 13.49
CA PRO A 28 -5.89 4.87 12.54
C PRO A 28 -4.41 5.08 12.25
N LEU A 29 -3.72 3.99 11.94
CA LEU A 29 -2.28 4.01 11.65
C LEU A 29 -2.02 3.39 10.29
N LEU A 30 -1.13 4.01 9.52
CA LEU A 30 -0.58 3.41 8.31
C LEU A 30 0.93 3.24 8.52
N LEU A 31 1.45 2.06 8.21
CA LEU A 31 2.90 1.79 8.27
C LEU A 31 3.40 1.34 6.91
N ASP A 32 4.50 1.95 6.47
CA ASP A 32 5.21 1.64 5.23
C ASP A 32 6.71 1.60 5.52
N ALA A 33 7.46 1.03 4.61
CA ALA A 33 8.94 1.07 4.60
C ALA A 33 9.54 0.68 5.95
N ASP A 34 10.35 1.53 6.55
CA ASP A 34 11.03 1.24 7.82
C ASP A 34 10.07 1.12 9.01
N GLY A 35 8.93 1.81 8.96
CA GLY A 35 7.88 1.65 9.97
C GLY A 35 7.33 0.24 9.99
N LEU A 36 7.14 -0.33 8.81
CA LEU A 36 6.64 -1.70 8.64
C LEU A 36 7.68 -2.72 9.13
N LYS A 37 8.96 -2.51 8.80
CA LYS A 37 10.05 -3.39 9.26
C LYS A 37 10.17 -3.36 10.79
N ALA A 38 10.06 -2.17 11.40
CA ALA A 38 10.10 -2.03 12.85
C ALA A 38 8.93 -2.77 13.51
N TYR A 39 7.72 -2.60 12.96
CA TYR A 39 6.53 -3.29 13.46
C TYR A 39 6.67 -4.82 13.38
N ALA A 40 7.28 -5.34 12.31
CA ALA A 40 7.44 -6.78 12.09
C ALA A 40 8.22 -7.48 13.23
N GLU A 41 9.08 -6.75 13.95
CA GLU A 41 9.88 -7.33 15.05
C GLU A 41 9.07 -7.62 16.32
N PHE A 42 7.96 -6.91 16.51
CA PHE A 42 7.13 -7.08 17.70
C PHE A 42 5.66 -7.23 17.36
N LYS A 43 5.36 -7.57 16.13
CA LYS A 43 4.01 -7.58 15.54
C LYS A 43 2.97 -8.16 16.50
N ARG A 44 1.86 -7.43 16.61
CA ARG A 44 0.70 -7.80 17.38
C ARG A 44 -0.53 -7.10 16.81
N GLU A 45 -1.69 -7.59 17.13
CA GLU A 45 -2.92 -6.88 16.82
C GLU A 45 -2.92 -5.54 17.59
N LEU A 46 -3.32 -4.46 16.92
CA LEU A 46 -3.48 -3.15 17.55
C LEU A 46 -4.96 -2.89 17.82
N ASN A 47 -5.25 -2.09 18.83
CA ASN A 47 -6.63 -1.72 19.17
C ASN A 47 -7.16 -0.56 18.33
N VAL A 48 -6.46 -0.20 17.26
CA VAL A 48 -6.83 0.85 16.29
C VAL A 48 -6.74 0.30 14.87
N PRO A 49 -7.46 0.86 13.92
CA PRO A 49 -7.34 0.43 12.53
C PRO A 49 -5.90 0.56 12.02
N LEU A 50 -5.37 -0.52 11.48
CA LEU A 50 -3.99 -0.60 10.98
C LEU A 50 -4.02 -0.93 9.48
N VAL A 51 -3.29 -0.14 8.70
CA VAL A 51 -3.04 -0.41 7.27
C VAL A 51 -1.54 -0.58 7.06
N LEU A 52 -1.16 -1.67 6.41
CA LEU A 52 0.24 -2.00 6.08
C LEU A 52 0.38 -2.01 4.57
N THR A 53 1.44 -1.36 4.04
CA THR A 53 1.61 -1.21 2.59
C THR A 53 2.92 -1.86 2.08
N PRO A 54 3.15 -3.16 2.35
CA PRO A 54 4.41 -3.80 1.96
C PRO A 54 4.54 -4.01 0.45
N HIS A 55 5.75 -3.90 -0.08
CA HIS A 55 6.13 -4.60 -1.31
C HIS A 55 6.52 -6.04 -0.96
N ALA A 56 6.78 -6.90 -1.96
CA ALA A 56 7.03 -8.32 -1.73
C ALA A 56 8.17 -8.60 -0.73
N GLY A 57 9.26 -7.81 -0.78
CA GLY A 57 10.37 -7.97 0.15
C GLY A 57 10.00 -7.60 1.59
N GLU A 58 9.24 -6.52 1.78
CA GLU A 58 8.73 -6.10 3.08
C GLU A 58 7.70 -7.10 3.63
N TYR A 59 6.87 -7.63 2.73
CA TYR A 59 5.90 -8.67 3.09
C TYR A 59 6.63 -9.92 3.66
N ALA A 60 7.73 -10.34 3.02
CA ALA A 60 8.49 -11.50 3.49
C ALA A 60 9.03 -11.28 4.92
N ILE A 61 9.45 -10.05 5.24
CA ILE A 61 9.87 -9.68 6.61
C ILE A 61 8.67 -9.73 7.57
N LEU A 62 7.54 -9.16 7.14
CA LEU A 62 6.32 -9.10 7.95
C LEU A 62 5.73 -10.49 8.22
N ALA A 63 5.60 -11.31 7.19
CA ALA A 63 4.99 -12.63 7.28
C ALA A 63 5.96 -13.70 7.83
N GLY A 64 7.27 -13.49 7.63
CA GLY A 64 8.30 -14.48 7.97
C GLY A 64 8.53 -15.49 6.85
N GLU A 65 7.87 -15.33 5.71
CA GLU A 65 7.98 -16.23 4.56
C GLU A 65 7.73 -15.47 3.26
N SER A 66 8.33 -15.95 2.18
CA SER A 66 8.19 -15.34 0.86
C SER A 66 6.84 -15.66 0.25
N LEU A 67 6.34 -14.72 -0.57
CA LEU A 67 5.10 -14.91 -1.30
C LEU A 67 5.23 -16.03 -2.34
N PRO A 68 4.20 -16.85 -2.54
CA PRO A 68 4.15 -17.80 -3.65
C PRO A 68 4.10 -17.06 -4.99
N GLU A 69 4.40 -17.77 -6.09
CA GLU A 69 4.40 -17.16 -7.42
C GLU A 69 2.99 -16.92 -7.97
N LYS A 70 2.09 -17.89 -7.74
CA LYS A 70 0.74 -17.85 -8.32
C LYS A 70 -0.14 -16.82 -7.60
N LEU A 71 -0.86 -16.01 -8.38
CA LEU A 71 -1.71 -14.94 -7.86
C LEU A 71 -2.74 -15.45 -6.83
N ASN A 72 -3.42 -16.57 -7.12
CA ASN A 72 -4.42 -17.10 -6.20
C ASN A 72 -3.83 -17.50 -4.84
N GLU A 73 -2.62 -18.08 -4.87
CA GLU A 73 -1.90 -18.45 -3.64
C GLU A 73 -1.45 -17.19 -2.89
N LYS A 74 -0.95 -16.16 -3.60
CA LYS A 74 -0.62 -14.86 -3.00
C LYS A 74 -1.82 -14.25 -2.28
N ILE A 75 -2.99 -14.26 -2.93
CA ILE A 75 -4.21 -13.71 -2.34
C ILE A 75 -4.50 -14.43 -1.00
N GLY A 76 -4.41 -15.77 -1.00
CA GLY A 76 -4.65 -16.55 0.21
C GLY A 76 -3.68 -16.20 1.34
N GLU A 77 -2.38 -16.05 1.03
CA GLU A 77 -1.38 -15.69 2.04
C GLU A 77 -1.60 -14.27 2.57
N VAL A 78 -1.91 -13.31 1.68
CA VAL A 78 -2.19 -11.93 2.11
C VAL A 78 -3.44 -11.89 3.01
N GLN A 79 -4.49 -12.64 2.67
CA GLN A 79 -5.70 -12.72 3.50
C GLN A 79 -5.39 -13.33 4.87
N LYS A 80 -4.64 -14.42 4.90
CA LYS A 80 -4.24 -15.10 6.14
C LYS A 80 -3.46 -14.13 7.04
N THR A 81 -2.41 -13.48 6.50
CA THR A 81 -1.58 -12.55 7.27
C THR A 81 -2.39 -11.34 7.77
N ALA A 82 -3.28 -10.81 6.92
CA ALA A 82 -4.16 -9.69 7.32
C ALA A 82 -5.07 -10.09 8.49
N ALA A 83 -5.65 -11.30 8.43
CA ALA A 83 -6.50 -11.82 9.52
C ALA A 83 -5.70 -12.02 10.82
N GLU A 84 -4.49 -12.59 10.72
CA GLU A 84 -3.62 -12.86 11.87
C GLU A 84 -3.19 -11.57 12.58
N LEU A 85 -2.99 -10.48 11.81
CA LEU A 85 -2.55 -9.19 12.35
C LEU A 85 -3.71 -8.25 12.69
N GLY A 86 -4.95 -8.63 12.38
CA GLY A 86 -6.11 -7.75 12.57
C GLY A 86 -5.97 -6.46 11.77
N SER A 87 -5.39 -6.52 10.57
CA SER A 87 -4.99 -5.33 9.80
C SER A 87 -5.49 -5.39 8.36
N VAL A 88 -5.40 -4.27 7.67
CA VAL A 88 -5.53 -4.24 6.22
C VAL A 88 -4.12 -4.30 5.63
N ILE A 89 -3.89 -5.22 4.71
CA ILE A 89 -2.63 -5.29 3.95
C ILE A 89 -2.91 -4.85 2.51
N LEU A 90 -2.16 -3.86 2.03
CA LEU A 90 -2.08 -3.46 0.62
C LEU A 90 -0.71 -3.93 0.12
N LEU A 91 -0.65 -5.12 -0.42
CA LEU A 91 0.58 -5.67 -1.03
C LEU A 91 0.81 -4.98 -2.37
N LYS A 92 1.90 -4.23 -2.46
CA LYS A 92 2.31 -3.51 -3.69
C LYS A 92 2.93 -4.50 -4.69
N GLY A 93 2.51 -4.41 -5.96
CA GLY A 93 3.04 -5.27 -7.03
C GLY A 93 2.54 -4.87 -8.41
N PRO A 94 2.86 -5.68 -9.45
CA PRO A 94 2.27 -5.45 -10.78
C PRO A 94 0.74 -5.54 -10.78
N VAL A 95 0.18 -6.30 -9.85
CA VAL A 95 -1.22 -6.27 -9.44
C VAL A 95 -1.19 -6.09 -7.93
N ASP A 96 -1.72 -5.00 -7.42
CA ASP A 96 -1.79 -4.83 -5.98
C ASP A 96 -2.90 -5.72 -5.41
N ILE A 97 -2.66 -6.27 -4.23
CA ILE A 97 -3.64 -7.08 -3.51
C ILE A 97 -3.98 -6.35 -2.21
N VAL A 98 -5.25 -5.99 -2.03
CA VAL A 98 -5.70 -5.39 -0.76
C VAL A 98 -6.56 -6.43 -0.04
N SER A 99 -6.30 -6.67 1.25
CA SER A 99 -7.13 -7.55 2.05
C SER A 99 -7.22 -7.10 3.51
N ASP A 100 -8.40 -7.34 4.12
CA ASP A 100 -8.64 -7.16 5.56
C ASP A 100 -8.76 -8.53 6.28
N GLY A 101 -8.35 -9.60 5.60
CA GLY A 101 -8.45 -10.96 6.13
C GLY A 101 -9.77 -11.67 5.80
N LYS A 102 -10.83 -10.93 5.48
CA LYS A 102 -12.16 -11.49 5.14
C LYS A 102 -12.46 -11.34 3.65
N ARG A 103 -12.16 -10.17 3.12
CA ARG A 103 -12.40 -9.81 1.71
C ARG A 103 -11.09 -9.37 1.08
N PHE A 104 -11.05 -9.38 -0.24
CA PHE A 104 -9.90 -8.86 -0.98
C PHE A 104 -10.35 -8.12 -2.23
N LYS A 105 -9.48 -7.24 -2.71
CA LYS A 105 -9.61 -6.57 -4.00
C LYS A 105 -8.27 -6.57 -4.71
N LEU A 106 -8.32 -6.63 -6.03
CA LEU A 106 -7.14 -6.52 -6.90
C LEU A 106 -7.17 -5.17 -7.59
N ASN A 107 -6.05 -4.49 -7.60
CA ASN A 107 -5.89 -3.25 -8.33
C ASN A 107 -4.96 -3.49 -9.53
N PHE A 108 -5.45 -3.17 -10.72
CA PHE A 108 -4.73 -3.33 -11.98
C PHE A 108 -4.27 -1.98 -12.57
N THR A 109 -4.55 -0.86 -11.91
CA THR A 109 -4.05 0.44 -12.36
C THR A 109 -2.57 0.55 -12.01
N GLY A 110 -1.86 1.37 -12.76
CA GLY A 110 -0.43 1.56 -12.60
C GLY A 110 0.36 0.85 -13.67
N ASN A 111 1.63 1.14 -13.72
CA ASN A 111 2.52 0.66 -14.79
C ASN A 111 3.97 0.56 -14.30
N ALA A 112 4.82 -0.05 -15.12
CA ALA A 112 6.22 -0.31 -14.75
C ALA A 112 7.04 0.96 -14.50
N GLY A 113 6.65 2.12 -15.03
CA GLY A 113 7.31 3.40 -14.75
C GLY A 113 7.24 3.80 -13.27
N MET A 114 6.23 3.28 -12.57
CA MET A 114 6.04 3.58 -11.14
C MET A 114 7.03 2.85 -10.21
N THR A 115 7.99 2.13 -10.74
CA THR A 115 9.05 1.51 -9.92
C THR A 115 10.10 2.54 -9.45
N VAL A 116 9.98 3.79 -9.87
CA VAL A 116 10.85 4.88 -9.40
C VAL A 116 10.56 5.18 -7.92
N GLY A 117 11.61 5.58 -7.19
CA GLY A 117 11.51 5.88 -5.76
C GLY A 117 10.51 7.00 -5.47
N GLY A 118 9.77 6.87 -4.38
CA GLY A 118 8.80 7.86 -3.89
C GLY A 118 7.35 7.60 -4.27
N THR A 119 7.08 6.73 -5.24
CA THR A 119 5.69 6.42 -5.62
C THR A 119 4.93 5.69 -4.51
N GLY A 120 5.66 4.92 -3.69
CA GLY A 120 5.10 4.31 -2.47
C GLY A 120 4.75 5.37 -1.42
N ASP A 121 5.56 6.44 -1.30
CA ASP A 121 5.27 7.54 -0.38
C ASP A 121 3.99 8.29 -0.82
N VAL A 122 3.82 8.48 -2.14
CA VAL A 122 2.58 9.06 -2.68
C VAL A 122 1.38 8.18 -2.32
N LEU A 123 1.49 6.86 -2.53
CA LEU A 123 0.44 5.90 -2.17
C LEU A 123 0.09 6.02 -0.68
N SER A 124 1.10 6.01 0.18
CA SER A 124 0.91 6.10 1.64
C SER A 124 0.23 7.41 2.02
N GLY A 125 0.60 8.51 1.37
CA GLY A 125 -0.05 9.81 1.55
C GLY A 125 -1.52 9.80 1.18
N ILE A 126 -1.88 9.19 0.02
CA ILE A 126 -3.27 9.09 -0.45
C ILE A 126 -4.10 8.24 0.54
N VAL A 127 -3.60 7.05 0.90
CA VAL A 127 -4.31 6.16 1.83
C VAL A 127 -4.47 6.86 3.20
N GLY A 128 -3.40 7.50 3.69
CA GLY A 128 -3.43 8.26 4.95
C GLY A 128 -4.48 9.36 4.92
N ALA A 129 -4.61 10.09 3.80
CA ALA A 129 -5.62 11.14 3.64
C ALA A 129 -7.04 10.56 3.70
N PHE A 130 -7.28 9.40 3.08
CA PHE A 130 -8.60 8.74 3.16
C PHE A 130 -8.89 8.24 4.59
N LEU A 131 -7.90 7.70 5.29
CA LEU A 131 -8.04 7.29 6.69
C LEU A 131 -8.38 8.48 7.59
N ALA A 132 -7.71 9.62 7.36
CA ALA A 132 -7.95 10.85 8.14
C ALA A 132 -9.40 11.37 7.95
N GLN A 133 -10.02 11.07 6.80
CA GLN A 133 -11.41 11.38 6.52
C GLN A 133 -12.40 10.36 7.12
N LYS A 134 -11.90 9.42 7.92
CA LYS A 134 -12.69 8.38 8.60
C LYS A 134 -13.33 7.34 7.66
N ASN A 135 -12.74 7.13 6.50
CA ASN A 135 -13.16 6.04 5.62
C ASN A 135 -12.77 4.69 6.26
N ASP A 136 -13.53 3.65 5.91
CA ASP A 136 -13.17 2.26 6.27
C ASP A 136 -11.74 1.96 5.80
N PRO A 137 -10.88 1.36 6.63
CA PRO A 137 -9.47 1.14 6.25
C PRO A 137 -9.27 0.31 4.99
N PHE A 138 -10.11 -0.70 4.75
CA PHE A 138 -10.04 -1.51 3.54
C PHE A 138 -10.41 -0.65 2.32
N GLU A 139 -11.50 0.12 2.42
CA GLU A 139 -11.93 0.98 1.31
C GLU A 139 -10.91 2.10 1.05
N ALA A 140 -10.29 2.65 2.11
CA ALA A 140 -9.23 3.66 1.98
C ALA A 140 -8.02 3.08 1.23
N ALA A 141 -7.62 1.85 1.55
CA ALA A 141 -6.51 1.18 0.87
C ALA A 141 -6.84 0.87 -0.58
N VAL A 142 -8.07 0.38 -0.87
CA VAL A 142 -8.53 0.08 -2.23
C VAL A 142 -8.57 1.36 -3.08
N ALA A 143 -9.18 2.42 -2.55
CA ALA A 143 -9.26 3.71 -3.25
C ALA A 143 -7.86 4.31 -3.47
N GLY A 144 -7.00 4.23 -2.45
CA GLY A 144 -5.63 4.74 -2.54
C GLY A 144 -4.81 4.05 -3.61
N ALA A 145 -4.86 2.71 -3.65
CA ALA A 145 -4.18 1.93 -4.69
C ALA A 145 -4.66 2.33 -6.09
N PHE A 146 -5.98 2.43 -6.26
CA PHE A 146 -6.60 2.84 -7.53
C PHE A 146 -6.14 4.25 -7.94
N VAL A 147 -6.23 5.22 -7.04
CA VAL A 147 -5.89 6.63 -7.35
C VAL A 147 -4.40 6.75 -7.70
N ASN A 148 -3.54 6.11 -6.92
CA ASN A 148 -2.08 6.13 -7.16
C ASN A 148 -1.74 5.54 -8.52
N GLY A 149 -2.28 4.36 -8.82
CA GLY A 149 -2.03 3.68 -10.10
C GLY A 149 -2.58 4.45 -11.29
N ALA A 150 -3.81 4.95 -11.19
CA ALA A 150 -4.44 5.75 -12.25
C ALA A 150 -3.67 7.05 -12.52
N ALA A 151 -3.17 7.71 -11.45
CA ALA A 151 -2.31 8.89 -11.60
C ALA A 151 -1.03 8.52 -12.36
N GLY A 152 -0.41 7.37 -12.01
CA GLY A 152 0.77 6.87 -12.72
C GLY A 152 0.50 6.57 -14.20
N ASP A 153 -0.68 6.03 -14.51
CA ASP A 153 -1.08 5.76 -15.90
C ASP A 153 -1.24 7.06 -16.70
N MET A 154 -1.80 8.11 -16.10
CA MET A 154 -1.88 9.44 -16.72
C MET A 154 -0.49 10.01 -16.99
N VAL A 155 0.44 9.86 -16.04
CA VAL A 155 1.82 10.33 -16.23
C VAL A 155 2.51 9.54 -17.37
N LEU A 156 2.28 8.23 -17.43
CA LEU A 156 2.83 7.40 -18.52
C LEU A 156 2.37 7.91 -19.90
N GLU A 157 1.10 8.30 -20.04
CA GLU A 157 0.57 8.85 -21.28
C GLU A 157 1.26 10.17 -21.70
N GLU A 158 1.66 10.99 -20.71
CA GLU A 158 2.26 12.31 -20.97
C GLU A 158 3.78 12.25 -21.10
N LYS A 159 4.46 11.45 -20.28
CA LYS A 159 5.93 11.48 -20.12
C LYS A 159 6.62 10.16 -20.47
N GLY A 160 5.84 9.13 -20.80
CA GLY A 160 6.42 7.78 -20.96
C GLY A 160 7.01 7.31 -19.64
N TYR A 161 8.12 6.59 -19.71
CA TYR A 161 8.81 6.05 -18.52
C TYR A 161 9.73 7.06 -17.82
N HIS A 162 9.69 8.35 -18.23
CA HIS A 162 10.53 9.41 -17.65
C HIS A 162 9.81 10.13 -16.50
N MET A 163 9.06 9.39 -15.71
CA MET A 163 8.27 9.94 -14.61
C MET A 163 9.07 10.00 -13.30
N VAL A 164 8.69 10.91 -12.43
CA VAL A 164 9.13 10.97 -11.03
C VAL A 164 7.88 10.99 -10.12
N ALA A 165 8.06 10.68 -8.84
CA ALA A 165 6.94 10.54 -7.91
C ALA A 165 6.06 11.80 -7.82
N THR A 166 6.66 12.98 -7.90
CA THR A 166 5.92 14.25 -7.83
C THR A 166 4.96 14.44 -9.01
N ASP A 167 5.25 13.83 -10.16
CA ASP A 167 4.33 13.90 -11.31
C ASP A 167 2.98 13.23 -10.99
N LEU A 168 3.00 12.17 -10.19
CA LEU A 168 1.77 11.49 -9.77
C LEU A 168 0.89 12.43 -8.94
N ILE A 169 1.51 13.23 -8.05
CA ILE A 169 0.79 14.14 -7.17
C ILE A 169 -0.07 15.11 -7.99
N ASP A 170 0.49 15.64 -9.08
CA ASP A 170 -0.22 16.57 -9.96
C ASP A 170 -1.44 15.93 -10.66
N LYS A 171 -1.46 14.59 -10.79
CA LYS A 171 -2.57 13.88 -11.44
C LYS A 171 -3.66 13.44 -10.47
N ILE A 172 -3.39 13.39 -9.16
CA ILE A 172 -4.38 12.97 -8.17
C ILE A 172 -5.72 13.72 -8.31
N PRO A 173 -5.74 15.07 -8.40
CA PRO A 173 -7.01 15.78 -8.55
C PRO A 173 -7.78 15.38 -9.81
N HIS A 174 -7.09 15.09 -10.91
CA HIS A 174 -7.75 14.68 -12.16
C HIS A 174 -8.41 13.30 -12.01
N VAL A 175 -7.71 12.35 -11.36
CA VAL A 175 -8.27 11.02 -11.09
C VAL A 175 -9.51 11.14 -10.19
N LEU A 176 -9.42 11.94 -9.13
CA LEU A 176 -10.52 12.11 -8.17
C LEU A 176 -11.76 12.77 -8.81
N ASN A 177 -11.55 13.69 -9.77
CA ASN A 177 -12.66 14.35 -10.47
C ASN A 177 -13.38 13.41 -11.44
N GLU A 178 -12.66 12.49 -12.11
CA GLU A 178 -13.23 11.61 -13.12
C GLU A 178 -12.78 10.14 -12.97
N PRO A 179 -13.00 9.51 -11.80
CA PRO A 179 -12.43 8.17 -11.53
C PRO A 179 -12.94 7.11 -12.50
N MET A 180 -14.15 7.26 -13.04
CA MET A 180 -14.76 6.27 -13.92
C MET A 180 -14.07 6.13 -15.29
N ARG A 181 -13.28 7.13 -15.70
CA ARG A 181 -12.48 7.03 -16.95
C ARG A 181 -11.51 5.86 -16.91
N HIS A 182 -10.90 5.62 -15.75
CA HIS A 182 -9.88 4.58 -15.60
C HIS A 182 -10.47 3.17 -15.52
N LEU A 183 -11.70 3.04 -15.05
CA LEU A 183 -12.38 1.73 -14.98
C LEU A 183 -12.64 1.12 -16.34
N LYS A 184 -12.80 1.93 -17.38
CA LYS A 184 -13.06 1.46 -18.75
C LYS A 184 -11.82 0.80 -19.36
N VAL A 185 -10.64 1.31 -19.03
CA VAL A 185 -9.36 0.76 -19.51
C VAL A 185 -9.13 -0.64 -18.92
N GLN A 186 -9.42 -0.84 -17.66
CA GLN A 186 -9.25 -2.13 -16.99
C GLN A 186 -10.10 -3.24 -17.64
N LYS A 187 -11.32 -2.94 -18.08
CA LYS A 187 -12.20 -3.91 -18.75
C LYS A 187 -11.65 -4.39 -20.09
N GLN A 188 -10.92 -3.55 -20.80
CA GLN A 188 -10.30 -3.92 -22.07
C GLN A 188 -9.10 -4.82 -21.87
N ASN A 189 -8.27 -4.55 -20.88
CA ASN A 189 -7.06 -5.34 -20.61
C ASN A 189 -7.39 -6.75 -20.06
N ALA A 190 -8.49 -6.89 -19.34
CA ALA A 190 -8.92 -8.18 -18.80
C ALA A 190 -9.42 -9.16 -19.87
N LYS A 191 -9.74 -8.66 -21.08
CA LYS A 191 -10.23 -9.50 -22.19
C LYS A 191 -9.12 -9.98 -23.14
N THR A 192 -7.88 -9.48 -22.95
CA THR A 192 -6.78 -9.79 -23.88
C THR A 192 -5.66 -10.64 -23.26
N SER A 193 -5.85 -11.16 -22.03
CA SER A 193 -4.88 -12.02 -21.35
C SER A 193 -5.40 -13.44 -21.16
#